data_63c07321a68a0331097d17d886abe068
#
_entry.id   63c07321a68a0331097d17d886abe068
#
_cell.length_a   1.000
_cell.length_b   1.000
_cell.length_c   1.000
_cell.angle_alpha   90.00
_cell.angle_beta   90.00
_cell.angle_gamma   90.00
#
_symmetry.space_group_name_H-M   'P 1'
#
loop_
_entity.id
_entity.type
_entity.pdbx_description
1 polymer ?
#
loop_
_entity_poly.entity_id
_entity_poly.type
_entity_poly.pdbx_seq_one_letter_code
_entity_poly.pdbx_strand_id
1 'polypeptide(L)'
;MKNNWINNKNFYNNPQLVSEKFIEFDEKMQEGYQFSIDNQYDKAVRSWTDVWKKLMDYMENDNLKTFASFDNIYNGTQFVVNWLNDFDDGLCNIVATSNNGEILEVYGNLRISMNEQIISFADASEELTLENAKRAIAETHFYLGNIKKGEELFEKYLSENPRWGWGWIGWSDQYWLRRSIKPDFSKGEELLLKALNVSNLANRDAVEERLLNLYSDSEQNEKLNNFEKEINQNIRMKNSSRTQGIVKDEKNHDILSNKIGRNEQCSCGSGKKYKKCCGK
;
A
#
# COMPACT_ATOMS: atom_id res chain seq x y z
N MET A 1 -10.19 7.72 10.49
CA MET A 1 -10.29 6.45 11.24
C MET A 1 -9.11 6.37 12.18
N LYS A 2 -9.31 6.35 13.49
CA LYS A 2 -8.21 6.26 14.47
C LYS A 2 -7.69 4.82 14.43
N ASN A 3 -6.42 4.65 14.06
CA ASN A 3 -5.74 3.37 13.97
C ASN A 3 -5.67 2.68 15.33
N ASN A 4 -6.27 1.49 15.41
CA ASN A 4 -6.30 0.61 16.59
C ASN A 4 -4.97 -0.14 16.82
N TRP A 5 -3.83 0.50 16.62
CA TRP A 5 -2.50 -0.12 16.80
C TRP A 5 -1.95 -0.05 18.24
N ILE A 6 -2.65 0.65 19.17
CA ILE A 6 -2.09 1.01 20.50
C ILE A 6 -2.34 -0.02 21.59
N ASN A 7 -2.96 -1.17 21.34
CA ASN A 7 -3.31 -2.11 22.43
C ASN A 7 -2.62 -3.48 22.42
N ASN A 8 -1.43 -3.62 21.84
CA ASN A 8 -0.71 -4.88 21.95
C ASN A 8 0.55 -4.76 22.84
N LYS A 9 0.36 -4.27 24.09
CA LYS A 9 1.41 -4.27 25.13
C LYS A 9 1.94 -5.67 25.50
N ASN A 10 1.36 -6.73 24.97
CA ASN A 10 1.77 -8.11 25.27
C ASN A 10 2.89 -8.63 24.36
N PHE A 11 3.26 -7.93 23.26
CA PHE A 11 4.41 -8.33 22.44
C PHE A 11 5.76 -7.93 23.06
N TYR A 12 5.81 -6.86 23.87
CA TYR A 12 7.04 -6.34 24.48
C TYR A 12 7.59 -7.16 25.66
N ASN A 13 6.93 -8.23 26.07
CA ASN A 13 7.28 -8.98 27.29
C ASN A 13 7.88 -10.37 27.03
N ASN A 14 8.30 -10.72 25.81
CA ASN A 14 8.96 -12.00 25.57
C ASN A 14 10.27 -11.84 24.78
N PRO A 15 11.36 -11.38 25.42
CA PRO A 15 12.68 -11.25 24.77
C PRO A 15 13.32 -12.60 24.38
N GLN A 16 12.66 -13.73 24.64
CA GLN A 16 13.18 -15.08 24.36
C GLN A 16 13.01 -15.52 22.90
N LEU A 17 12.44 -14.70 22.01
CA LEU A 17 12.20 -15.09 20.62
C LEU A 17 13.30 -14.65 19.64
N VAL A 18 14.03 -13.56 19.97
CA VAL A 18 15.09 -13.05 19.10
C VAL A 18 16.38 -13.81 19.36
N SER A 19 17.02 -14.33 18.30
CA SER A 19 18.34 -14.95 18.40
C SER A 19 19.36 -13.95 18.94
N GLU A 20 20.29 -14.40 19.83
CA GLU A 20 21.35 -13.57 20.42
C GLU A 20 22.11 -12.74 19.36
N LYS A 21 22.32 -13.30 18.17
CA LYS A 21 22.95 -12.63 17.02
C LYS A 21 22.24 -11.33 16.63
N PHE A 22 20.92 -11.24 16.83
CA PHE A 22 20.09 -10.15 16.32
C PHE A 22 19.52 -9.25 17.41
N ILE A 23 19.84 -9.46 18.69
CA ILE A 23 19.30 -8.65 19.80
C ILE A 23 19.58 -7.16 19.57
N GLU A 24 20.82 -6.78 19.29
CA GLU A 24 21.19 -5.39 19.07
C GLU A 24 20.50 -4.78 17.83
N PHE A 25 20.29 -5.58 16.78
CA PHE A 25 19.55 -5.20 15.58
C PHE A 25 18.10 -4.88 15.93
N ASP A 26 17.43 -5.78 16.66
CA ASP A 26 16.03 -5.64 17.08
C ASP A 26 15.85 -4.45 18.04
N GLU A 27 16.68 -4.32 19.06
CA GLU A 27 16.65 -3.21 20.00
C GLU A 27 16.80 -1.85 19.31
N LYS A 28 17.71 -1.75 18.33
CA LYS A 28 17.94 -0.54 17.58
C LYS A 28 16.77 -0.21 16.64
N MET A 29 16.12 -1.23 16.06
CA MET A 29 14.89 -1.08 15.30
C MET A 29 13.76 -0.53 16.19
N GLN A 30 13.59 -1.10 17.39
CA GLN A 30 12.57 -0.66 18.36
C GLN A 30 12.85 0.74 18.91
N GLU A 31 14.12 1.12 19.09
CA GLU A 31 14.49 2.50 19.43
C GLU A 31 13.97 3.50 18.38
N GLY A 32 14.12 3.18 17.11
CA GLY A 32 13.58 4.00 16.02
C GLY A 32 12.05 4.12 16.07
N TYR A 33 11.34 3.03 16.36
CA TYR A 33 9.89 3.08 16.57
C TYR A 33 9.49 3.97 17.74
N GLN A 34 10.23 3.93 18.85
CA GLN A 34 9.97 4.81 19.99
C GLN A 34 10.13 6.29 19.59
N PHE A 35 11.19 6.65 18.86
CA PHE A 35 11.36 8.00 18.35
C PHE A 35 10.23 8.41 17.38
N SER A 36 9.77 7.51 16.52
CA SER A 36 8.68 7.77 15.59
C SER A 36 7.36 8.05 16.31
N ILE A 37 7.04 7.27 17.36
CA ILE A 37 5.86 7.49 18.22
C ILE A 37 5.90 8.86 18.88
N ASP A 38 7.08 9.32 19.28
CA ASP A 38 7.31 10.63 19.91
C ASP A 38 7.39 11.78 18.87
N ASN A 39 7.10 11.51 17.58
CA ASN A 39 7.22 12.43 16.44
C ASN A 39 8.65 12.99 16.24
N GLN A 40 9.69 12.27 16.68
CA GLN A 40 11.09 12.61 16.51
C GLN A 40 11.67 11.90 15.28
N TYR A 41 11.09 12.17 14.10
CA TYR A 41 11.39 11.45 12.85
C TYR A 41 12.88 11.49 12.44
N ASP A 42 13.58 12.59 12.71
CA ASP A 42 15.03 12.69 12.45
C ASP A 42 15.83 11.68 13.28
N LYS A 43 15.46 11.44 14.52
CA LYS A 43 16.10 10.43 15.39
C LYS A 43 15.71 9.02 14.97
N ALA A 44 14.43 8.80 14.66
CA ALA A 44 13.95 7.51 14.14
C ALA A 44 14.75 7.10 12.90
N VAL A 45 14.85 7.99 11.92
CA VAL A 45 15.57 7.74 10.66
C VAL A 45 17.06 7.50 10.89
N ARG A 46 17.71 8.23 11.82
CA ARG A 46 19.14 7.97 12.16
C ARG A 46 19.31 6.58 12.76
N SER A 47 18.46 6.19 13.73
CA SER A 47 18.50 4.86 14.32
C SER A 47 18.27 3.78 13.25
N TRP A 48 17.26 3.95 12.41
CA TRP A 48 16.93 3.03 11.32
C TRP A 48 17.97 3.00 10.19
N THR A 49 18.71 4.07 9.96
CA THR A 49 19.86 4.04 9.03
C THR A 49 20.97 3.09 9.51
N ASP A 50 21.20 3.01 10.80
CA ASP A 50 22.18 2.07 11.37
C ASP A 50 21.64 0.63 11.31
N VAL A 51 20.33 0.42 11.54
CA VAL A 51 19.66 -0.88 11.33
C VAL A 51 19.76 -1.32 9.87
N TRP A 52 19.53 -0.39 8.92
CA TRP A 52 19.64 -0.66 7.50
C TRP A 52 21.04 -1.13 7.09
N LYS A 53 22.08 -0.47 7.56
CA LYS A 53 23.47 -0.89 7.30
C LYS A 53 23.74 -2.30 7.80
N LYS A 54 23.31 -2.60 9.06
CA LYS A 54 23.44 -3.95 9.62
C LYS A 54 22.64 -4.99 8.84
N LEU A 55 21.43 -4.64 8.37
CA LEU A 55 20.66 -5.54 7.51
C LEU A 55 21.42 -5.88 6.24
N MET A 56 22.00 -4.89 5.57
CA MET A 56 22.78 -5.13 4.35
C MET A 56 24.00 -5.99 4.62
N ASP A 57 24.70 -5.75 5.73
CA ASP A 57 25.83 -6.59 6.16
C ASP A 57 25.38 -8.05 6.39
N TYR A 58 24.23 -8.29 7.00
CA TYR A 58 23.68 -9.64 7.17
C TYR A 58 23.28 -10.28 5.83
N MET A 59 22.62 -9.51 4.95
CA MET A 59 22.21 -10.00 3.63
C MET A 59 23.42 -10.47 2.82
N GLU A 60 24.52 -9.71 2.87
CA GLU A 60 25.75 -10.04 2.17
C GLU A 60 26.50 -11.22 2.81
N ASN A 61 26.79 -11.13 4.12
CA ASN A 61 27.58 -12.13 4.84
C ASN A 61 26.95 -13.53 4.87
N ASP A 62 25.62 -13.57 5.04
CA ASP A 62 24.87 -14.84 5.07
C ASP A 62 24.38 -15.25 3.65
N ASN A 63 24.77 -14.50 2.59
CA ASN A 63 24.41 -14.72 1.19
C ASN A 63 22.89 -14.86 0.97
N LEU A 64 22.11 -14.03 1.69
CA LEU A 64 20.66 -14.04 1.64
C LEU A 64 20.17 -13.32 0.36
N LYS A 65 19.14 -13.89 -0.27
CA LYS A 65 18.64 -13.37 -1.56
C LYS A 65 17.33 -12.60 -1.45
N THR A 66 16.61 -12.77 -0.36
CA THR A 66 15.33 -12.09 -0.12
C THR A 66 15.18 -11.66 1.34
N PHE A 67 14.39 -10.65 1.61
CA PHE A 67 14.07 -10.24 2.98
C PHE A 67 13.33 -11.34 3.75
N ALA A 68 12.50 -12.14 3.07
CA ALA A 68 11.85 -13.29 3.69
C ALA A 68 12.87 -14.33 4.19
N SER A 69 14.01 -14.51 3.48
CA SER A 69 15.10 -15.37 3.94
C SER A 69 15.78 -14.83 5.20
N PHE A 70 15.89 -13.48 5.32
CA PHE A 70 16.39 -12.86 6.53
C PHE A 70 15.39 -13.01 7.68
N ASP A 71 14.10 -12.73 7.47
CA ASP A 71 13.06 -12.86 8.50
C ASP A 71 13.02 -14.27 9.10
N ASN A 72 13.26 -15.32 8.29
CA ASN A 72 13.30 -16.70 8.75
C ASN A 72 14.43 -17.00 9.77
N ILE A 73 15.57 -16.28 9.68
CA ILE A 73 16.70 -16.46 10.62
C ILE A 73 16.69 -15.43 11.74
N TYR A 74 16.13 -14.23 11.47
CA TYR A 74 16.01 -13.13 12.43
C TYR A 74 15.00 -13.47 13.52
N ASN A 75 13.79 -13.87 13.14
CA ASN A 75 12.69 -14.21 14.05
C ASN A 75 12.48 -13.15 15.14
N GLY A 76 12.50 -11.88 14.74
CA GLY A 76 12.44 -10.73 15.63
C GLY A 76 11.04 -10.21 15.90
N THR A 77 10.98 -9.00 16.47
CA THR A 77 9.73 -8.38 16.91
C THR A 77 8.92 -7.79 15.77
N GLN A 78 9.53 -7.58 14.58
CA GLN A 78 8.88 -7.03 13.39
C GLN A 78 9.42 -7.68 12.13
N PHE A 79 8.57 -7.93 11.14
CA PHE A 79 9.01 -8.31 9.80
C PHE A 79 9.77 -7.17 9.14
N VAL A 80 10.89 -7.50 8.48
CA VAL A 80 11.76 -6.51 7.84
C VAL A 80 11.01 -5.66 6.81
N VAL A 81 10.16 -6.27 5.99
CA VAL A 81 9.39 -5.53 4.98
C VAL A 81 8.46 -4.48 5.60
N ASN A 82 7.84 -4.76 6.74
CA ASN A 82 7.01 -3.77 7.44
C ASN A 82 7.86 -2.60 7.95
N TRP A 83 8.98 -2.91 8.59
CA TRP A 83 9.92 -1.88 9.07
C TRP A 83 10.49 -1.05 7.93
N LEU A 84 10.80 -1.65 6.76
CA LEU A 84 11.27 -0.92 5.59
C LEU A 84 10.25 0.11 5.07
N ASN A 85 8.96 -0.22 5.11
CA ASN A 85 7.92 0.76 4.76
C ASN A 85 7.89 1.92 5.77
N ASP A 86 7.97 1.63 7.07
CA ASP A 86 7.99 2.67 8.11
C ASP A 86 9.25 3.54 8.02
N PHE A 87 10.39 2.95 7.65
CA PHE A 87 11.64 3.68 7.42
C PHE A 87 11.56 4.56 6.17
N ASP A 88 10.97 4.07 5.06
CA ASP A 88 10.73 4.88 3.86
C ASP A 88 9.80 6.06 4.16
N ASP A 89 8.74 5.85 4.93
CA ASP A 89 7.83 6.91 5.38
C ASP A 89 8.56 7.97 6.21
N GLY A 90 9.46 7.56 7.10
CA GLY A 90 10.31 8.47 7.87
C GLY A 90 11.25 9.29 6.99
N LEU A 91 11.91 8.66 6.02
CA LEU A 91 12.76 9.32 5.03
C LEU A 91 11.95 10.27 4.15
N CYS A 92 10.78 9.84 3.67
CA CYS A 92 9.85 10.65 2.89
C CYS A 92 9.44 11.91 3.65
N ASN A 93 9.11 11.78 4.93
CA ASN A 93 8.74 12.92 5.78
C ASN A 93 9.86 13.95 5.84
N ILE A 94 11.11 13.54 6.09
CA ILE A 94 12.27 14.45 6.13
C ILE A 94 12.46 15.13 4.78
N VAL A 95 12.44 14.36 3.69
CA VAL A 95 12.66 14.87 2.32
C VAL A 95 11.55 15.84 1.91
N ALA A 96 10.29 15.54 2.25
CA ALA A 96 9.15 16.38 1.89
C ALA A 96 9.03 17.67 2.71
N THR A 97 9.62 17.72 3.93
CA THR A 97 9.48 18.85 4.86
C THR A 97 10.74 19.69 5.00
N SER A 98 11.90 19.18 4.59
CA SER A 98 13.16 19.90 4.72
C SER A 98 13.26 21.07 3.75
N ASN A 99 13.69 22.22 4.29
CA ASN A 99 14.11 23.38 3.50
C ASN A 99 15.65 23.51 3.42
N ASN A 100 16.39 22.55 3.98
CA ASN A 100 17.85 22.52 3.96
C ASN A 100 18.32 21.61 2.81
N GLY A 101 19.01 22.18 1.83
CA GLY A 101 19.47 21.46 0.64
C GLY A 101 20.40 20.29 0.94
N GLU A 102 21.28 20.42 1.93
CA GLU A 102 22.20 19.35 2.33
C GLU A 102 21.45 18.17 2.96
N ILE A 103 20.50 18.46 3.86
CA ILE A 103 19.62 17.44 4.46
C ILE A 103 18.81 16.74 3.37
N LEU A 104 18.23 17.51 2.47
CA LEU A 104 17.42 17.00 1.36
C LEU A 104 18.26 16.08 0.46
N GLU A 105 19.49 16.46 0.12
CA GLU A 105 20.37 15.66 -0.71
C GLU A 105 20.80 14.36 -0.01
N VAL A 106 21.22 14.43 1.26
CA VAL A 106 21.67 13.26 2.03
C VAL A 106 20.53 12.25 2.20
N TYR A 107 19.38 12.66 2.69
CA TYR A 107 18.27 11.73 2.95
C TYR A 107 17.52 11.34 1.68
N GLY A 108 17.47 12.22 0.66
CA GLY A 108 16.93 11.86 -0.64
C GLY A 108 17.75 10.78 -1.33
N ASN A 109 19.08 10.93 -1.36
CA ASN A 109 19.96 9.91 -1.93
C ASN A 109 19.91 8.59 -1.13
N LEU A 110 19.81 8.66 0.20
CA LEU A 110 19.61 7.47 1.04
C LEU A 110 18.28 6.76 0.69
N ARG A 111 17.17 7.52 0.55
CA ARG A 111 15.87 6.97 0.17
C ARG A 111 15.91 6.29 -1.19
N ILE A 112 16.54 6.90 -2.19
CA ILE A 112 16.72 6.31 -3.52
C ILE A 112 17.52 5.02 -3.42
N SER A 113 18.72 5.05 -2.82
CA SER A 113 19.61 3.89 -2.73
C SER A 113 18.96 2.74 -1.96
N MET A 114 18.26 3.02 -0.85
CA MET A 114 17.52 2.02 -0.09
C MET A 114 16.44 1.34 -0.96
N ASN A 115 15.63 2.11 -1.66
CA ASN A 115 14.57 1.56 -2.49
C ASN A 115 15.10 0.81 -3.73
N GLU A 116 16.24 1.21 -4.30
CA GLU A 116 16.94 0.43 -5.34
C GLU A 116 17.37 -0.95 -4.80
N GLN A 117 17.89 -1.00 -3.58
CA GLN A 117 18.25 -2.26 -2.93
C GLN A 117 17.02 -3.09 -2.57
N ILE A 118 15.93 -2.47 -2.11
CA ILE A 118 14.65 -3.16 -1.89
C ILE A 118 14.20 -3.85 -3.17
N ILE A 119 14.24 -3.17 -4.32
CA ILE A 119 13.90 -3.78 -5.62
C ILE A 119 14.81 -4.96 -5.94
N SER A 120 16.09 -4.92 -5.56
CA SER A 120 17.04 -6.00 -5.84
C SER A 120 16.84 -7.25 -4.98
N PHE A 121 16.27 -7.10 -3.77
CA PHE A 121 16.03 -8.19 -2.81
C PHE A 121 14.58 -8.65 -2.75
N ALA A 122 13.63 -7.87 -3.29
CA ALA A 122 12.23 -8.26 -3.31
C ALA A 122 12.00 -9.40 -4.31
N ASP A 123 11.19 -10.37 -3.91
CA ASP A 123 10.71 -11.40 -4.83
C ASP A 123 9.71 -10.81 -5.83
N ALA A 124 9.67 -11.37 -7.05
CA ALA A 124 8.74 -10.91 -8.09
C ALA A 124 7.25 -11.04 -7.67
N SER A 125 6.93 -11.89 -6.71
CA SER A 125 5.58 -12.02 -6.13
C SER A 125 5.24 -10.91 -5.12
N GLU A 126 6.23 -10.12 -4.67
CA GLU A 126 6.06 -8.99 -3.75
C GLU A 126 5.70 -7.70 -4.51
N GLU A 127 4.66 -7.76 -5.37
CA GLU A 127 4.27 -6.68 -6.28
C GLU A 127 4.10 -5.34 -5.57
N LEU A 128 3.44 -5.33 -4.40
CA LEU A 128 3.21 -4.11 -3.63
C LEU A 128 4.53 -3.47 -3.12
N THR A 129 5.47 -4.28 -2.64
CA THR A 129 6.80 -3.82 -2.20
C THR A 129 7.57 -3.19 -3.36
N LEU A 130 7.56 -3.86 -4.53
CA LEU A 130 8.21 -3.36 -5.75
C LEU A 130 7.58 -2.05 -6.24
N GLU A 131 6.26 -1.96 -6.24
CA GLU A 131 5.53 -0.76 -6.67
C GLU A 131 5.79 0.42 -5.73
N ASN A 132 5.76 0.21 -4.40
CA ASN A 132 6.08 1.24 -3.43
C ASN A 132 7.52 1.75 -3.58
N ALA A 133 8.49 0.86 -3.74
CA ALA A 133 9.89 1.23 -3.94
C ALA A 133 10.10 2.02 -5.24
N LYS A 134 9.50 1.60 -6.35
CA LYS A 134 9.53 2.33 -7.63
C LYS A 134 8.95 3.74 -7.49
N ARG A 135 7.81 3.87 -6.80
CA ARG A 135 7.19 5.17 -6.54
C ARG A 135 8.09 6.05 -5.69
N ALA A 136 8.64 5.52 -4.59
CA ALA A 136 9.52 6.25 -3.68
C ALA A 136 10.74 6.83 -4.41
N ILE A 137 11.37 6.06 -5.31
CA ILE A 137 12.50 6.53 -6.12
C ILE A 137 12.08 7.71 -7.02
N ALA A 138 11.00 7.54 -7.79
CA ALA A 138 10.52 8.55 -8.72
C ALA A 138 10.13 9.86 -8.00
N GLU A 139 9.34 9.76 -6.92
CA GLU A 139 8.93 10.90 -6.08
C GLU A 139 10.14 11.64 -5.50
N THR A 140 11.15 10.90 -5.03
CA THR A 140 12.33 11.51 -4.42
C THR A 140 13.11 12.37 -5.42
N HIS A 141 13.18 11.97 -6.69
CA HIS A 141 13.77 12.82 -7.72
C HIS A 141 13.05 14.16 -7.88
N PHE A 142 11.72 14.19 -7.73
CA PHE A 142 10.98 15.46 -7.73
C PHE A 142 11.37 16.34 -6.53
N TYR A 143 11.52 15.76 -5.34
CA TYR A 143 11.95 16.50 -4.15
C TYR A 143 13.38 17.05 -4.29
N LEU A 144 14.28 16.29 -4.92
CA LEU A 144 15.65 16.72 -5.21
C LEU A 144 15.76 17.75 -6.36
N GLY A 145 14.63 18.16 -6.97
CA GLY A 145 14.60 19.07 -8.11
C GLY A 145 14.97 18.41 -9.45
N ASN A 146 15.20 17.12 -9.49
CA ASN A 146 15.49 16.34 -10.69
C ASN A 146 14.21 15.94 -11.42
N ILE A 147 13.34 16.92 -11.71
CA ILE A 147 11.97 16.71 -12.21
C ILE A 147 11.95 15.80 -13.43
N LYS A 148 12.78 16.08 -14.43
CA LYS A 148 12.85 15.28 -15.66
C LYS A 148 13.14 13.80 -15.38
N LYS A 149 14.05 13.52 -14.42
CA LYS A 149 14.37 12.14 -14.03
C LYS A 149 13.18 11.44 -13.37
N GLY A 150 12.47 12.15 -12.50
CA GLY A 150 11.23 11.64 -11.86
C GLY A 150 10.15 11.32 -12.89
N GLU A 151 9.94 12.21 -13.87
CA GLU A 151 9.00 11.98 -14.99
C GLU A 151 9.37 10.75 -15.81
N GLU A 152 10.65 10.66 -16.26
CA GLU A 152 11.15 9.50 -17.02
C GLU A 152 10.95 8.18 -16.27
N LEU A 153 11.09 8.18 -14.94
CA LEU A 153 10.87 6.99 -14.13
C LEU A 153 9.40 6.62 -14.04
N PHE A 154 8.49 7.58 -13.79
CA PHE A 154 7.06 7.31 -13.79
C PHE A 154 6.59 6.84 -15.16
N GLU A 155 7.02 7.47 -16.25
CA GLU A 155 6.70 7.04 -17.62
C GLU A 155 7.16 5.61 -17.87
N LYS A 156 8.39 5.28 -17.51
CA LYS A 156 8.93 3.92 -17.63
C LYS A 156 8.07 2.93 -16.86
N TYR A 157 7.84 3.16 -15.57
CA TYR A 157 7.13 2.21 -14.71
C TYR A 157 5.66 2.05 -15.11
N LEU A 158 4.99 3.11 -15.52
CA LEU A 158 3.62 3.07 -16.00
C LEU A 158 3.51 2.50 -17.43
N SER A 159 4.57 2.54 -18.24
CA SER A 159 4.61 1.81 -19.50
C SER A 159 4.70 0.29 -19.29
N GLU A 160 5.41 -0.14 -18.23
CA GLU A 160 5.52 -1.54 -17.83
C GLU A 160 4.21 -2.05 -17.18
N ASN A 161 3.59 -1.26 -16.31
CA ASN A 161 2.32 -1.56 -15.64
C ASN A 161 1.35 -0.37 -15.69
N PRO A 162 0.64 -0.14 -16.81
CA PRO A 162 -0.29 0.99 -16.94
C PRO A 162 -1.50 0.88 -15.99
N ARG A 163 -1.78 -0.31 -15.46
CA ARG A 163 -2.89 -0.54 -14.53
C ARG A 163 -2.57 -0.14 -13.08
N TRP A 164 -1.40 0.28 -12.78
CA TRP A 164 -0.95 0.66 -11.45
C TRP A 164 -1.51 2.03 -11.02
N GLY A 165 -2.67 2.04 -10.37
CA GLY A 165 -3.39 3.27 -9.96
C GLY A 165 -2.57 4.14 -9.01
N TRP A 166 -1.88 3.54 -8.03
CA TRP A 166 -1.01 4.29 -7.11
C TRP A 166 0.21 4.93 -7.77
N GLY A 167 0.69 4.39 -8.89
CA GLY A 167 1.74 5.03 -9.69
C GLY A 167 1.25 6.31 -10.34
N TRP A 168 0.04 6.29 -10.92
CA TRP A 168 -0.58 7.49 -11.49
C TRP A 168 -0.87 8.55 -10.42
N ILE A 169 -1.39 8.14 -9.25
CA ILE A 169 -1.61 9.03 -8.10
C ILE A 169 -0.29 9.67 -7.67
N GLY A 170 0.74 8.87 -7.42
CA GLY A 170 2.05 9.36 -6.99
C GLY A 170 2.65 10.36 -7.97
N TRP A 171 2.52 10.13 -9.29
CA TRP A 171 2.99 11.08 -10.30
C TRP A 171 2.19 12.39 -10.31
N SER A 172 0.86 12.29 -10.26
CA SER A 172 -0.01 13.47 -10.18
C SER A 172 0.32 14.34 -8.96
N ASP A 173 0.48 13.72 -7.79
CA ASP A 173 0.73 14.40 -6.52
C ASP A 173 2.00 15.26 -6.55
N GLN A 174 2.97 14.90 -7.39
CA GLN A 174 4.20 15.68 -7.51
C GLN A 174 3.98 17.09 -8.06
N TYR A 175 2.87 17.36 -8.71
CA TYR A 175 2.58 18.65 -9.31
C TYR A 175 1.73 19.57 -8.46
N TRP A 176 0.94 19.05 -7.52
CA TRP A 176 0.00 19.90 -6.78
C TRP A 176 0.00 19.71 -5.25
N LEU A 177 0.48 18.58 -4.73
CA LEU A 177 0.52 18.32 -3.28
C LEU A 177 1.85 18.65 -2.61
N ARG A 178 2.93 18.89 -3.36
CA ARG A 178 4.22 19.24 -2.77
C ARG A 178 4.20 20.65 -2.20
N ARG A 179 4.58 20.79 -0.92
CA ARG A 179 4.58 22.07 -0.21
C ARG A 179 5.56 23.10 -0.78
N SER A 180 6.65 22.66 -1.43
CA SER A 180 7.75 23.51 -1.90
C SER A 180 7.52 24.15 -3.26
N ILE A 181 6.37 23.90 -3.92
CA ILE A 181 6.09 24.40 -5.26
C ILE A 181 4.73 25.11 -5.33
N LYS A 182 4.56 25.97 -6.36
CA LYS A 182 3.25 26.44 -6.74
C LYS A 182 2.48 25.28 -7.38
N PRO A 183 1.25 24.94 -6.93
CA PRO A 183 0.48 23.84 -7.50
C PRO A 183 0.21 24.00 -8.99
N ASP A 184 0.45 22.96 -9.76
CA ASP A 184 0.01 22.78 -11.14
C ASP A 184 -1.13 21.74 -11.17
N PHE A 185 -2.33 22.21 -10.82
CA PHE A 185 -3.52 21.37 -10.84
C PHE A 185 -3.85 20.83 -12.23
N SER A 186 -3.50 21.59 -13.29
CA SER A 186 -3.77 21.19 -14.68
C SER A 186 -2.99 19.93 -15.05
N LYS A 187 -1.70 19.88 -14.66
CA LYS A 187 -0.87 18.70 -14.92
C LYS A 187 -1.29 17.52 -14.05
N GLY A 188 -1.62 17.76 -12.79
CA GLY A 188 -2.16 16.73 -11.90
C GLY A 188 -3.45 16.10 -12.44
N GLU A 189 -4.42 16.94 -12.89
CA GLU A 189 -5.68 16.51 -13.52
C GLU A 189 -5.43 15.66 -14.77
N GLU A 190 -4.55 16.13 -15.69
CA GLU A 190 -4.20 15.41 -16.90
C GLU A 190 -3.78 13.95 -16.62
N LEU A 191 -2.92 13.75 -15.61
CA LEU A 191 -2.41 12.44 -15.24
C LEU A 191 -3.49 11.53 -14.66
N LEU A 192 -4.34 12.06 -13.77
CA LEU A 192 -5.44 11.27 -13.19
C LEU A 192 -6.50 10.90 -14.24
N LEU A 193 -6.80 11.81 -15.18
CA LEU A 193 -7.71 11.51 -16.29
C LEU A 193 -7.12 10.47 -17.25
N LYS A 194 -5.80 10.50 -17.51
CA LYS A 194 -5.12 9.44 -18.26
C LYS A 194 -5.25 8.08 -17.57
N ALA A 195 -5.06 8.03 -16.25
CA ALA A 195 -5.25 6.83 -15.46
C ALA A 195 -6.66 6.27 -15.59
N LEU A 196 -7.68 7.11 -15.46
CA LEU A 196 -9.09 6.71 -15.54
C LEU A 196 -9.50 6.17 -16.90
N ASN A 197 -8.75 6.47 -17.97
CA ASN A 197 -8.93 5.89 -19.30
C ASN A 197 -8.27 4.50 -19.46
N VAL A 198 -7.50 4.04 -18.48
CA VAL A 198 -6.87 2.71 -18.53
C VAL A 198 -7.92 1.64 -18.23
N SER A 199 -8.00 0.64 -19.10
CA SER A 199 -8.89 -0.51 -18.89
C SER A 199 -8.43 -1.37 -17.72
N ASN A 200 -9.35 -1.75 -16.82
CA ASN A 200 -9.07 -2.54 -15.62
C ASN A 200 -7.99 -1.90 -14.71
N LEU A 201 -8.01 -0.58 -14.59
CA LEU A 201 -7.15 0.15 -13.68
C LEU A 201 -7.29 -0.40 -12.26
N ALA A 202 -6.17 -0.78 -11.63
CA ALA A 202 -6.15 -1.16 -10.23
C ALA A 202 -6.38 0.07 -9.34
N ASN A 203 -7.06 -0.12 -8.20
CA ASN A 203 -7.35 0.97 -7.25
C ASN A 203 -8.04 2.18 -7.92
N ARG A 204 -8.93 1.91 -8.87
CA ARG A 204 -9.66 2.95 -9.62
C ARG A 204 -10.40 3.92 -8.71
N ASP A 205 -11.00 3.40 -7.65
CA ASP A 205 -11.67 4.17 -6.61
C ASP A 205 -10.75 5.18 -5.92
N ALA A 206 -9.51 4.80 -5.63
CA ALA A 206 -8.51 5.71 -5.07
C ALA A 206 -8.10 6.82 -6.07
N VAL A 207 -8.02 6.50 -7.37
CA VAL A 207 -7.75 7.51 -8.42
C VAL A 207 -8.93 8.48 -8.56
N GLU A 208 -10.17 7.98 -8.53
CA GLU A 208 -11.38 8.80 -8.55
C GLU A 208 -11.44 9.72 -7.32
N GLU A 209 -11.14 9.22 -6.12
CA GLU A 209 -11.05 10.02 -4.90
C GLU A 209 -9.96 11.10 -4.99
N ARG A 210 -8.79 10.75 -5.54
CA ARG A 210 -7.70 11.72 -5.72
C ARG A 210 -8.08 12.85 -6.67
N LEU A 211 -8.82 12.57 -7.73
CA LEU A 211 -9.31 13.59 -8.66
C LEU A 211 -10.37 14.50 -8.01
N LEU A 212 -11.26 13.94 -7.18
CA LEU A 212 -12.20 14.75 -6.38
C LEU A 212 -11.46 15.70 -5.44
N ASN A 213 -10.43 15.21 -4.74
CA ASN A 213 -9.59 16.03 -3.86
C ASN A 213 -8.90 17.17 -4.64
N LEU A 214 -8.36 16.86 -5.84
CA LEU A 214 -7.75 17.87 -6.70
C LEU A 214 -8.75 18.96 -7.10
N TYR A 215 -9.97 18.59 -7.51
CA TYR A 215 -11.02 19.57 -7.85
C TYR A 215 -11.45 20.40 -6.64
N SER A 216 -11.53 19.80 -5.46
CA SER A 216 -11.83 20.52 -4.22
C SER A 216 -10.73 21.52 -3.88
N ASP A 217 -9.47 21.10 -3.88
CA ASP A 217 -8.32 21.94 -3.49
C ASP A 217 -8.05 23.07 -4.51
N SER A 218 -8.42 22.85 -5.77
CA SER A 218 -8.33 23.86 -6.83
C SER A 218 -9.58 24.72 -6.98
N GLU A 219 -10.58 24.58 -6.11
CA GLU A 219 -11.87 25.29 -6.12
C GLU A 219 -12.67 25.12 -7.43
N GLN A 220 -12.46 24.03 -8.17
CA GLN A 220 -13.15 23.71 -9.43
C GLN A 220 -14.51 23.05 -9.15
N ASN A 221 -15.41 23.75 -8.43
CA ASN A 221 -16.68 23.22 -7.93
C ASN A 221 -17.60 22.62 -9.01
N GLU A 222 -17.59 23.16 -10.22
CA GLU A 222 -18.40 22.63 -11.32
C GLU A 222 -17.89 21.23 -11.75
N LYS A 223 -16.58 21.07 -11.92
CA LYS A 223 -15.97 19.78 -12.26
C LYS A 223 -16.18 18.78 -11.13
N LEU A 224 -16.00 19.20 -9.87
CA LEU A 224 -16.25 18.38 -8.68
C LEU A 224 -17.67 17.78 -8.72
N ASN A 225 -18.69 18.65 -8.81
CA ASN A 225 -20.09 18.23 -8.80
C ASN A 225 -20.46 17.33 -9.99
N ASN A 226 -19.88 17.58 -11.17
CA ASN A 226 -20.15 16.77 -12.36
C ASN A 226 -19.52 15.40 -12.24
N PHE A 227 -18.29 15.31 -11.76
CA PHE A 227 -17.57 14.04 -11.60
C PHE A 227 -18.18 13.18 -10.49
N GLU A 228 -18.62 13.77 -9.36
CA GLU A 228 -19.38 13.04 -8.33
C GLU A 228 -20.67 12.41 -8.88
N LYS A 229 -21.41 13.14 -9.74
CA LYS A 229 -22.61 12.59 -10.39
C LYS A 229 -22.29 11.42 -11.30
N GLU A 230 -21.19 11.52 -12.07
CA GLU A 230 -20.74 10.46 -12.95
C GLU A 230 -20.38 9.18 -12.17
N ILE A 231 -19.59 9.29 -11.10
CA ILE A 231 -19.25 8.16 -10.22
C ILE A 231 -20.52 7.52 -9.67
N ASN A 232 -21.45 8.31 -9.14
CA ASN A 232 -22.69 7.81 -8.57
C ASN A 232 -23.58 7.11 -9.61
N GLN A 233 -23.63 7.59 -10.86
CA GLN A 233 -24.35 6.93 -11.95
C GLN A 233 -23.72 5.58 -12.31
N ASN A 234 -22.38 5.52 -12.38
CA ASN A 234 -21.64 4.30 -12.67
C ASN A 234 -21.86 3.23 -11.60
N ILE A 235 -21.89 3.61 -10.33
CA ILE A 235 -22.20 2.70 -9.20
C ILE A 235 -23.61 2.16 -9.33
N ARG A 236 -24.61 3.00 -9.64
CA ARG A 236 -26.01 2.58 -9.80
C ARG A 236 -26.16 1.59 -10.96
N MET A 237 -25.51 1.85 -12.10
CA MET A 237 -25.55 0.96 -13.26
C MET A 237 -24.91 -0.40 -12.97
N LYS A 238 -23.76 -0.44 -12.27
CA LYS A 238 -23.13 -1.70 -11.84
C LYS A 238 -24.03 -2.51 -10.89
N ASN A 239 -24.70 -1.86 -9.97
CA ASN A 239 -25.62 -2.52 -9.03
C ASN A 239 -26.86 -3.05 -9.73
N SER A 240 -27.45 -2.31 -10.66
CA SER A 240 -28.60 -2.74 -11.48
C SER A 240 -28.27 -3.95 -12.34
N SER A 241 -27.08 -3.99 -12.94
CA SER A 241 -26.62 -5.12 -13.74
C SER A 241 -26.40 -6.39 -12.91
N ARG A 242 -25.89 -6.24 -11.67
CA ARG A 242 -25.75 -7.35 -10.72
C ARG A 242 -27.10 -7.93 -10.32
N THR A 243 -28.08 -7.07 -10.03
CA THR A 243 -29.44 -7.51 -9.64
C THR A 243 -30.14 -8.24 -10.80
N GLN A 244 -29.94 -7.80 -12.05
CA GLN A 244 -30.48 -8.48 -13.23
C GLN A 244 -29.80 -9.83 -13.52
N GLY A 245 -28.51 -9.97 -13.20
CA GLY A 245 -27.78 -11.24 -13.30
C GLY A 245 -28.31 -12.28 -12.32
N ILE A 246 -28.57 -11.89 -11.08
CA ILE A 246 -29.15 -12.76 -10.03
C ILE A 246 -30.56 -13.24 -10.42
N VAL A 247 -31.38 -12.37 -10.98
CA VAL A 247 -32.75 -12.72 -11.41
C VAL A 247 -32.76 -13.66 -12.63
N LYS A 248 -31.71 -13.63 -13.48
CA LYS A 248 -31.58 -14.58 -14.60
C LYS A 248 -31.10 -15.96 -14.14
N ASP A 249 -30.26 -16.05 -13.14
CA ASP A 249 -29.80 -17.32 -12.56
C ASP A 249 -30.93 -17.99 -11.73
N GLU A 250 -31.78 -17.21 -11.06
CA GLU A 250 -32.96 -17.78 -10.38
C GLU A 250 -33.99 -18.38 -11.34
N LYS A 251 -34.09 -17.93 -12.58
CA LYS A 251 -35.00 -18.51 -13.60
C LYS A 251 -34.49 -19.80 -14.23
N ASN A 252 -33.22 -20.13 -14.11
CA ASN A 252 -32.63 -21.38 -14.62
C ASN A 252 -32.43 -22.45 -13.54
N HIS A 253 -32.84 -22.19 -12.28
CA HIS A 253 -32.74 -23.13 -11.19
C HIS A 253 -34.11 -23.65 -10.73
N ASP A 254 -35.12 -23.72 -11.63
CA ASP A 254 -36.33 -24.50 -11.43
C ASP A 254 -36.10 -25.98 -11.74
N ILE A 255 -35.07 -26.56 -11.11
CA ILE A 255 -34.94 -28.02 -11.00
C ILE A 255 -34.73 -28.36 -9.53
N LEU A 256 -35.91 -28.71 -8.89
CA LEU A 256 -35.99 -29.58 -7.73
C LEU A 256 -35.21 -29.20 -6.45
N SER A 257 -35.59 -28.14 -5.77
CA SER A 257 -35.46 -28.14 -4.31
C SER A 257 -36.74 -28.68 -3.71
N ASN A 258 -36.88 -30.00 -3.63
CA ASN A 258 -37.79 -30.64 -2.70
C ASN A 258 -37.38 -30.26 -1.27
N LYS A 259 -37.95 -29.16 -0.73
CA LYS A 259 -37.82 -28.81 0.68
C LYS A 259 -38.48 -29.93 1.49
N ILE A 260 -37.65 -30.86 1.98
CA ILE A 260 -38.10 -31.93 2.85
C ILE A 260 -38.74 -31.30 4.09
N GLY A 261 -40.00 -31.58 4.31
CA GLY A 261 -40.73 -31.11 5.48
C GLY A 261 -40.16 -31.67 6.78
N ARG A 262 -40.15 -30.87 7.85
CA ARG A 262 -39.58 -31.26 9.16
C ARG A 262 -40.01 -32.64 9.64
N ASN A 263 -41.21 -33.09 9.26
CA ASN A 263 -41.80 -34.36 9.67
C ASN A 263 -41.63 -35.48 8.63
N GLU A 264 -41.09 -35.22 7.46
CA GLU A 264 -40.82 -36.20 6.39
C GLU A 264 -39.60 -37.05 6.70
N GLN A 265 -39.44 -38.19 6.02
CA GLN A 265 -38.26 -39.04 6.15
C GLN A 265 -37.01 -38.31 5.63
N CYS A 266 -35.91 -38.41 6.36
CA CYS A 266 -34.67 -37.77 5.98
C CYS A 266 -34.08 -38.41 4.72
N SER A 267 -33.71 -37.60 3.75
CA SER A 267 -33.09 -38.04 2.47
C SER A 267 -31.74 -38.73 2.62
N CYS A 268 -31.13 -38.69 3.83
CA CYS A 268 -29.84 -39.36 4.09
C CYS A 268 -29.98 -40.89 4.24
N GLY A 269 -31.14 -41.47 4.10
CA GLY A 269 -31.39 -42.91 4.22
C GLY A 269 -31.42 -43.48 5.64
N SER A 270 -31.37 -42.63 6.68
CA SER A 270 -31.34 -43.06 8.09
C SER A 270 -32.64 -43.59 8.63
N GLY A 271 -33.73 -43.52 7.87
CA GLY A 271 -35.10 -43.88 8.30
C GLY A 271 -35.73 -42.95 9.37
N LYS A 272 -35.02 -41.89 9.79
CA LYS A 272 -35.49 -40.93 10.78
C LYS A 272 -36.16 -39.73 10.12
N LYS A 273 -37.08 -39.07 10.84
CA LYS A 273 -37.66 -37.79 10.39
C LYS A 273 -36.57 -36.72 10.27
N TYR A 274 -36.68 -35.86 9.25
CA TYR A 274 -35.66 -34.81 8.94
C TYR A 274 -35.30 -33.98 10.18
N LYS A 275 -36.27 -33.53 10.98
CA LYS A 275 -36.05 -32.76 12.23
C LYS A 275 -35.27 -33.51 13.32
N LYS A 276 -35.18 -34.82 13.24
CA LYS A 276 -34.46 -35.70 14.20
C LYS A 276 -33.15 -36.27 13.60
N CYS A 277 -32.76 -35.79 12.43
CA CYS A 277 -31.57 -36.25 11.69
C CYS A 277 -30.79 -35.03 11.18
N CYS A 278 -30.80 -34.75 9.87
CA CYS A 278 -30.02 -33.67 9.23
C CYS A 278 -30.66 -32.27 9.42
N GLY A 279 -31.86 -32.17 9.93
CA GLY A 279 -32.55 -30.91 10.21
C GLY A 279 -32.52 -30.47 11.69
N LYS A 280 -31.53 -30.96 12.49
CA LYS A 280 -31.30 -30.50 13.87
C LYS A 280 -30.65 -29.14 13.92
#